data_66fcc783f009973e41595c644f344eb9
#
_entry.id   66fcc783f009973e41595c644f344eb9
#
_cell.length_a   1.000
_cell.length_b   1.000
_cell.length_c   1.000
_cell.angle_alpha   90.00
_cell.angle_beta   90.00
_cell.angle_gamma   90.00
#
_symmetry.space_group_name_H-M   'P 1'
#
loop_
_entity.id
_entity.type
_entity.pdbx_description
1 polymer ?
#
loop_
_entity_poly.entity_id
_entity_poly.type
_entity_poly.pdbx_seq_one_letter_code
_entity_poly.pdbx_strand_id
1 'polypeptide(L)'
;TSSVAVYGLNKKNPDEEYPKDPFNHYGKSKWLAEMELEKWYRTHPDWNISILRPTVIFGERNRGNVYNLLKQISGGKFLMVGKGNNRKSMAYVGNIVAFIRFLIENKKDGYDAYNYIDKPDFTMNELVGHVSKVLDKHIPMTHFPYWLGMLGGYGFDILAFVTRKKLTVSSVRVKKFCATTEFDASKALATGFKAPYTLGEGLARTLEFEFVHPRTDEVTFKSE
;
A
#
# COMPACT_ATOMS: atom_id res chain seq x y z
N THR A 1 14.81 4.64 3.63
CA THR A 1 13.52 4.21 3.02
C THR A 1 12.95 5.31 2.12
N SER A 2 12.62 4.96 0.87
CA SER A 2 11.89 5.76 -0.09
C SER A 2 10.41 5.28 -0.20
N SER A 3 9.82 5.28 -1.38
CA SER A 3 8.45 4.81 -1.63
C SER A 3 8.23 4.56 -3.12
N VAL A 4 7.33 3.62 -3.46
CA VAL A 4 6.84 3.47 -4.84
C VAL A 4 6.10 4.72 -5.37
N ALA A 5 5.79 5.69 -4.51
CA ALA A 5 5.21 6.98 -4.92
C ALA A 5 6.10 7.79 -5.89
N VAL A 6 7.37 7.45 -6.01
CA VAL A 6 8.32 8.03 -6.98
C VAL A 6 7.92 7.76 -8.43
N TYR A 7 7.17 6.69 -8.70
CA TYR A 7 6.74 6.33 -10.06
C TYR A 7 5.51 7.11 -10.55
N GLY A 8 4.74 7.72 -9.63
CA GLY A 8 3.51 8.44 -9.96
C GLY A 8 2.28 7.54 -10.10
N LEU A 9 1.28 8.03 -10.84
CA LEU A 9 -0.02 7.35 -10.98
C LEU A 9 -0.14 6.62 -12.32
N ASN A 10 -1.07 5.63 -12.34
CA ASN A 10 -1.48 4.90 -13.54
C ASN A 10 -0.33 4.19 -14.29
N LYS A 11 0.68 3.78 -13.57
CA LYS A 11 1.77 2.98 -14.12
C LYS A 11 1.41 1.50 -14.07
N LYS A 12 1.88 0.72 -15.05
CA LYS A 12 1.64 -0.73 -15.12
C LYS A 12 2.88 -1.45 -14.61
N ASN A 13 2.77 -2.04 -13.43
CA ASN A 13 3.79 -2.89 -12.81
C ASN A 13 5.23 -2.35 -12.92
N PRO A 14 5.51 -1.09 -12.49
CA PRO A 14 6.85 -0.51 -12.64
C PRO A 14 7.88 -1.26 -11.78
N ASP A 15 9.02 -1.54 -12.39
CA ASP A 15 10.24 -2.01 -11.75
C ASP A 15 11.12 -0.85 -11.26
N GLU A 16 12.30 -1.15 -10.75
CA GLU A 16 13.23 -0.16 -10.20
C GLU A 16 13.82 0.76 -11.28
N GLU A 17 13.88 0.32 -12.53
CA GLU A 17 14.41 1.11 -13.66
C GLU A 17 13.34 1.99 -14.32
N TYR A 18 12.07 1.77 -13.98
CA TYR A 18 10.97 2.53 -14.54
C TYR A 18 11.16 4.04 -14.31
N PRO A 19 10.83 4.92 -15.29
CA PRO A 19 10.96 6.37 -15.16
C PRO A 19 10.20 6.92 -13.94
N LYS A 20 10.85 7.82 -13.19
CA LYS A 20 10.29 8.45 -12.00
C LYS A 20 9.48 9.69 -12.42
N ASP A 21 8.21 9.72 -12.02
CA ASP A 21 7.24 10.75 -12.38
C ASP A 21 6.30 11.00 -11.18
N PRO A 22 6.85 11.50 -10.04
CA PRO A 22 6.09 11.63 -8.81
C PRO A 22 4.93 12.62 -8.96
N PHE A 23 3.74 12.16 -8.67
CA PHE A 23 2.48 12.90 -8.83
C PHE A 23 2.23 13.93 -7.70
N ASN A 24 2.81 13.75 -6.51
CA ASN A 24 2.56 14.61 -5.35
C ASN A 24 3.86 15.02 -4.65
N HIS A 25 3.76 15.96 -3.69
CA HIS A 25 4.92 16.46 -2.96
C HIS A 25 5.66 15.36 -2.18
N TYR A 26 4.94 14.39 -1.63
CA TYR A 26 5.54 13.24 -0.94
C TYR A 26 6.42 12.41 -1.89
N GLY A 27 5.87 11.96 -3.00
CA GLY A 27 6.65 11.20 -4.01
C GLY A 27 7.84 12.02 -4.53
N LYS A 28 7.62 13.33 -4.78
CA LYS A 28 8.68 14.25 -5.21
C LYS A 28 9.79 14.38 -4.17
N SER A 29 9.46 14.54 -2.89
CA SER A 29 10.47 14.62 -1.82
C SER A 29 11.30 13.34 -1.69
N LYS A 30 10.65 12.17 -1.85
CA LYS A 30 11.35 10.88 -1.85
C LYS A 30 12.28 10.73 -3.04
N TRP A 31 11.81 11.11 -4.24
CA TRP A 31 12.66 11.08 -5.43
C TRP A 31 13.85 12.04 -5.34
N LEU A 32 13.67 13.25 -4.86
CA LEU A 32 14.77 14.20 -4.64
C LEU A 32 15.79 13.65 -3.64
N ALA A 33 15.34 13.00 -2.58
CA ALA A 33 16.25 12.37 -1.60
C ALA A 33 17.06 11.22 -2.23
N GLU A 34 16.44 10.41 -3.11
CA GLU A 34 17.18 9.37 -3.86
C GLU A 34 18.24 9.99 -4.77
N MET A 35 17.93 11.08 -5.48
CA MET A 35 18.88 11.78 -6.35
C MET A 35 20.08 12.33 -5.56
N GLU A 36 19.85 12.89 -4.37
CA GLU A 36 20.95 13.38 -3.52
C GLU A 36 21.82 12.21 -3.00
N LEU A 37 21.21 11.06 -2.65
CA LEU A 37 21.97 9.87 -2.26
C LEU A 37 22.78 9.30 -3.43
N GLU A 38 22.22 9.27 -4.63
CA GLU A 38 22.94 8.83 -5.83
C GLU A 38 24.13 9.76 -6.15
N LYS A 39 23.89 11.08 -6.09
CA LYS A 39 24.96 12.10 -6.27
C LYS A 39 26.07 11.94 -5.23
N TRP A 40 25.67 11.69 -3.99
CA TRP A 40 26.63 11.48 -2.90
C TRP A 40 27.44 10.20 -3.11
N TYR A 41 26.79 9.10 -3.52
CA TYR A 41 27.44 7.83 -3.82
C TYR A 41 28.50 7.97 -4.92
N ARG A 42 28.28 8.78 -5.96
CA ARG A 42 29.26 9.01 -7.03
C ARG A 42 30.61 9.57 -6.54
N THR A 43 30.60 10.26 -5.40
CA THR A 43 31.81 10.79 -4.76
C THR A 43 32.34 9.90 -3.63
N HIS A 44 31.55 8.90 -3.23
CA HIS A 44 31.85 7.96 -2.13
C HIS A 44 31.52 6.52 -2.55
N PRO A 45 32.17 5.97 -3.58
CA PRO A 45 31.80 4.68 -4.16
C PRO A 45 32.13 3.47 -3.27
N ASP A 46 32.86 3.68 -2.19
CA ASP A 46 33.16 2.73 -1.12
C ASP A 46 32.01 2.52 -0.12
N TRP A 47 30.93 3.32 -0.25
CA TRP A 47 29.77 3.18 0.59
C TRP A 47 28.69 2.27 0.00
N ASN A 48 28.00 1.57 0.88
CA ASN A 48 26.88 0.72 0.52
C ASN A 48 25.56 1.44 0.75
N ILE A 49 24.82 1.70 -0.31
CA ILE A 49 23.52 2.36 -0.25
C ILE A 49 22.45 1.41 -0.77
N SER A 50 21.54 1.02 0.11
CA SER A 50 20.34 0.28 -0.26
C SER A 50 19.10 1.16 -0.08
N ILE A 51 18.41 1.46 -1.18
CA ILE A 51 17.16 2.22 -1.18
C ILE A 51 15.99 1.24 -1.21
N LEU A 52 15.13 1.32 -0.22
CA LEU A 52 13.90 0.55 -0.18
C LEU A 52 12.71 1.42 -0.59
N ARG A 53 11.99 1.01 -1.62
CA ARG A 53 10.73 1.62 -2.10
C ARG A 53 9.54 0.74 -1.73
N PRO A 54 9.05 0.80 -0.49
CA PRO A 54 7.88 0.03 -0.12
C PRO A 54 6.63 0.59 -0.80
N THR A 55 5.66 -0.30 -1.03
CA THR A 55 4.29 0.07 -1.37
C THR A 55 3.53 0.52 -0.12
N VAL A 56 2.18 0.55 -0.14
CA VAL A 56 1.42 0.90 1.05
C VAL A 56 1.72 -0.09 2.19
N ILE A 57 2.27 0.45 3.28
CA ILE A 57 2.64 -0.34 4.45
C ILE A 57 1.41 -0.51 5.35
N PHE A 58 1.23 -1.72 5.87
CA PHE A 58 0.22 -2.01 6.87
C PHE A 58 0.79 -2.89 7.99
N GLY A 59 0.07 -2.95 9.09
CA GLY A 59 0.43 -3.75 10.25
C GLY A 59 -0.25 -3.23 11.50
N GLU A 60 0.02 -3.89 12.60
CA GLU A 60 -0.49 -3.53 13.92
C GLU A 60 -0.11 -2.07 14.26
N ARG A 61 -1.01 -1.31 14.86
CA ARG A 61 -0.86 0.10 15.28
C ARG A 61 -0.78 1.11 14.12
N ASN A 62 -0.67 0.67 12.87
CA ASN A 62 -0.66 1.58 11.71
C ASN A 62 -2.08 1.84 11.21
N ARG A 63 -2.71 2.91 11.67
CA ARG A 63 -4.07 3.32 11.28
C ARG A 63 -4.11 4.19 10.04
N GLY A 64 -3.41 3.73 8.99
CA GLY A 64 -3.36 4.36 7.67
C GLY A 64 -4.47 3.89 6.73
N ASN A 65 -4.19 3.99 5.42
CA ASN A 65 -5.16 3.69 4.36
C ASN A 65 -5.65 2.24 4.37
N VAL A 66 -4.76 1.26 4.61
CA VAL A 66 -5.15 -0.16 4.69
C VAL A 66 -6.01 -0.42 5.91
N TYR A 67 -5.65 0.12 7.08
CA TYR A 67 -6.48 0.04 8.28
C TYR A 67 -7.89 0.58 8.03
N ASN A 68 -8.00 1.76 7.40
CA ASN A 68 -9.30 2.37 7.11
C ASN A 68 -10.14 1.49 6.16
N LEU A 69 -9.51 0.86 5.18
CA LEU A 69 -10.15 -0.11 4.29
C LEU A 69 -10.62 -1.35 5.07
N LEU A 70 -9.74 -1.96 5.86
CA LEU A 70 -10.08 -3.12 6.69
C LEU A 70 -11.22 -2.80 7.68
N LYS A 71 -11.21 -1.59 8.27
CA LYS A 71 -12.28 -1.12 9.16
C LYS A 71 -13.62 -1.01 8.45
N GLN A 72 -13.64 -0.53 7.21
CA GLN A 72 -14.88 -0.47 6.41
C GLN A 72 -15.40 -1.86 6.07
N ILE A 73 -14.51 -2.78 5.68
CA ILE A 73 -14.86 -4.16 5.36
C ILE A 73 -15.38 -4.87 6.61
N SER A 74 -14.66 -4.81 7.74
CA SER A 74 -15.02 -5.48 8.99
C SER A 74 -16.32 -4.96 9.61
N GLY A 75 -16.66 -3.69 9.34
CA GLY A 75 -17.89 -3.06 9.79
C GLY A 75 -19.14 -3.48 9.03
N GLY A 76 -19.04 -4.34 8.02
CA GLY A 76 -20.16 -4.83 7.20
C GLY A 76 -20.84 -3.77 6.31
N LYS A 77 -20.28 -2.56 6.25
CA LYS A 77 -20.80 -1.44 5.42
C LYS A 77 -19.99 -1.23 4.14
N PHE A 78 -19.18 -2.22 3.78
CA PHE A 78 -18.35 -2.15 2.61
C PHE A 78 -19.15 -2.39 1.33
N LEU A 79 -19.03 -1.48 0.37
CA LEU A 79 -19.65 -1.58 -0.94
C LEU A 79 -18.54 -1.77 -1.98
N MET A 80 -18.58 -2.90 -2.68
CA MET A 80 -17.65 -3.17 -3.78
C MET A 80 -18.10 -2.41 -5.02
N VAL A 81 -17.36 -1.39 -5.42
CA VAL A 81 -17.59 -0.70 -6.70
C VAL A 81 -16.79 -1.40 -7.79
N GLY A 82 -17.46 -1.81 -8.87
CA GLY A 82 -16.87 -2.61 -9.93
C GLY A 82 -16.86 -4.10 -9.62
N LYS A 83 -16.07 -4.85 -10.40
CA LYS A 83 -16.01 -6.34 -10.31
C LYS A 83 -15.13 -6.84 -9.15
N GLY A 84 -14.39 -5.99 -8.48
CA GLY A 84 -13.47 -6.38 -7.40
C GLY A 84 -12.22 -7.15 -7.82
N ASN A 85 -11.94 -7.23 -9.13
CA ASN A 85 -10.76 -7.93 -9.67
C ASN A 85 -9.50 -7.06 -9.71
N ASN A 86 -9.63 -5.78 -9.34
CA ASN A 86 -8.48 -4.89 -9.25
C ASN A 86 -7.57 -5.30 -8.09
N ARG A 87 -6.27 -5.32 -8.35
CA ARG A 87 -5.23 -5.73 -7.39
C ARG A 87 -4.65 -4.53 -6.67
N LYS A 88 -4.22 -4.77 -5.43
CA LYS A 88 -3.57 -3.77 -4.58
C LYS A 88 -2.30 -4.34 -4.01
N SER A 89 -1.16 -3.81 -4.45
CA SER A 89 0.12 -4.12 -3.82
C SER A 89 0.17 -3.55 -2.41
N MET A 90 0.52 -4.40 -1.46
CA MET A 90 0.63 -4.07 -0.04
C MET A 90 1.90 -4.69 0.53
N ALA A 91 2.38 -4.14 1.65
CA ALA A 91 3.54 -4.67 2.36
C ALA A 91 3.29 -4.68 3.87
N TYR A 92 3.42 -5.85 4.48
CA TYR A 92 3.31 -6.02 5.92
C TYR A 92 4.56 -5.47 6.61
N VAL A 93 4.38 -4.67 7.64
CA VAL A 93 5.49 -4.00 8.34
C VAL A 93 6.54 -5.00 8.88
N GLY A 94 6.11 -6.17 9.36
CA GLY A 94 7.02 -7.21 9.84
C GLY A 94 7.96 -7.73 8.75
N ASN A 95 7.45 -7.89 7.53
CA ASN A 95 8.25 -8.31 6.37
C ASN A 95 9.22 -7.22 5.92
N ILE A 96 8.79 -5.94 5.95
CA ILE A 96 9.65 -4.80 5.63
C ILE A 96 10.84 -4.73 6.60
N VAL A 97 10.58 -4.85 7.90
CA VAL A 97 11.63 -4.84 8.93
C VAL A 97 12.60 -6.00 8.72
N ALA A 98 12.08 -7.21 8.42
CA ALA A 98 12.90 -8.38 8.13
C ALA A 98 13.76 -8.17 6.86
N PHE A 99 13.21 -7.55 5.82
CA PHE A 99 13.96 -7.27 4.58
C PHE A 99 15.05 -6.21 4.81
N ILE A 100 14.76 -5.15 5.57
CA ILE A 100 15.78 -4.15 5.95
C ILE A 100 16.93 -4.82 6.71
N ARG A 101 16.60 -5.67 7.70
CA ARG A 101 17.59 -6.44 8.43
C ARG A 101 18.42 -7.34 7.51
N PHE A 102 17.77 -8.05 6.60
CA PHE A 102 18.42 -8.89 5.60
C PHE A 102 19.41 -8.10 4.74
N LEU A 103 19.04 -6.91 4.26
CA LEU A 103 19.93 -6.04 3.47
C LEU A 103 21.13 -5.54 4.28
N ILE A 104 20.95 -5.28 5.58
CA ILE A 104 22.05 -4.87 6.49
C ILE A 104 23.03 -6.05 6.73
N GLU A 105 22.50 -7.25 6.94
CA GLU A 105 23.30 -8.45 7.23
C GLU A 105 24.00 -9.00 5.97
N ASN A 106 23.38 -8.83 4.79
CA ASN A 106 23.88 -9.31 3.49
C ASN A 106 24.31 -8.14 2.61
N LYS A 107 25.17 -7.28 3.13
CA LYS A 107 25.65 -6.09 2.42
C LYS A 107 26.17 -6.45 1.03
N LYS A 108 25.66 -5.74 0.03
CA LYS A 108 26.27 -5.67 -1.30
C LYS A 108 26.92 -4.33 -1.46
N ASP A 109 28.13 -4.33 -2.01
CA ASP A 109 28.81 -3.10 -2.36
C ASP A 109 28.05 -2.38 -3.48
N GLY A 110 27.92 -1.08 -3.34
CA GLY A 110 27.34 -0.26 -4.36
C GLY A 110 26.05 0.45 -3.97
N TYR A 111 25.35 0.92 -5.01
CA TYR A 111 24.08 1.64 -4.89
C TYR A 111 22.96 0.79 -5.51
N ASP A 112 22.02 0.40 -4.71
CA ASP A 112 20.90 -0.44 -5.14
C ASP A 112 19.56 0.10 -4.64
N ALA A 113 18.52 0.04 -5.50
CA ALA A 113 17.15 0.31 -5.11
C ALA A 113 16.31 -0.97 -5.25
N TYR A 114 15.36 -1.17 -4.34
CA TYR A 114 14.46 -2.32 -4.30
C TYR A 114 13.02 -1.87 -4.07
N ASN A 115 12.11 -2.27 -4.96
CA ASN A 115 10.68 -2.24 -4.68
C ASN A 115 10.35 -3.36 -3.68
N TYR A 116 9.57 -3.05 -2.65
CA TYR A 116 9.16 -4.08 -1.70
C TYR A 116 7.64 -4.22 -1.63
N ILE A 117 7.17 -5.40 -1.98
CA ILE A 117 5.76 -5.78 -2.02
C ILE A 117 5.65 -7.23 -1.56
N ASP A 118 4.67 -7.53 -0.71
CA ASP A 118 4.34 -8.92 -0.37
C ASP A 118 3.51 -9.53 -1.50
N LYS A 119 4.10 -10.47 -2.21
CA LYS A 119 3.45 -11.19 -3.33
C LYS A 119 2.91 -12.55 -2.88
N PRO A 120 1.84 -13.05 -3.52
CA PRO A 120 1.05 -12.42 -4.60
C PRO A 120 0.12 -11.32 -4.09
N ASP A 121 -0.13 -10.31 -4.95
CA ASP A 121 -1.10 -9.25 -4.64
C ASP A 121 -2.51 -9.84 -4.55
N PHE A 122 -3.28 -9.41 -3.55
CA PHE A 122 -4.70 -9.73 -3.48
C PHE A 122 -5.54 -8.85 -4.41
N THR A 123 -6.54 -9.46 -5.04
CA THR A 123 -7.67 -8.73 -5.59
C THR A 123 -8.53 -8.18 -4.44
N MET A 124 -9.39 -7.21 -4.73
CA MET A 124 -10.32 -6.71 -3.72
C MET A 124 -11.29 -7.80 -3.24
N ASN A 125 -11.69 -8.73 -4.12
CA ASN A 125 -12.53 -9.87 -3.74
C ASN A 125 -11.80 -10.81 -2.78
N GLU A 126 -10.54 -11.15 -3.08
CA GLU A 126 -9.70 -11.99 -2.21
C GLU A 126 -9.48 -11.32 -0.85
N LEU A 127 -9.25 -10.00 -0.84
CA LEU A 127 -9.09 -9.24 0.41
C LEU A 127 -10.35 -9.31 1.27
N VAL A 128 -11.54 -9.05 0.70
CA VAL A 128 -12.81 -9.11 1.44
C VAL A 128 -13.09 -10.53 1.92
N GLY A 129 -12.85 -11.54 1.09
CA GLY A 129 -13.00 -12.96 1.47
C GLY A 129 -12.05 -13.34 2.61
N HIS A 130 -10.81 -12.85 2.58
CA HIS A 130 -9.83 -13.09 3.64
C HIS A 130 -10.24 -12.44 4.96
N VAL A 131 -10.71 -11.17 4.93
CA VAL A 131 -11.24 -10.48 6.12
C VAL A 131 -12.46 -11.20 6.68
N SER A 132 -13.39 -11.64 5.83
CA SER A 132 -14.56 -12.42 6.24
C SER A 132 -14.16 -13.71 6.97
N LYS A 133 -13.17 -14.43 6.44
CA LYS A 133 -12.65 -15.67 7.03
C LYS A 133 -11.96 -15.44 8.38
N VAL A 134 -11.08 -14.43 8.46
CA VAL A 134 -10.31 -14.16 9.70
C VAL A 134 -11.22 -13.68 10.84
N LEU A 135 -12.22 -12.86 10.51
CA LEU A 135 -13.14 -12.33 11.52
C LEU A 135 -14.32 -13.25 11.83
N ASP A 136 -14.41 -14.40 11.15
CA ASP A 136 -15.57 -15.31 11.21
C ASP A 136 -16.91 -14.58 11.05
N LYS A 137 -16.97 -13.65 10.08
CA LYS A 137 -18.14 -12.83 9.81
C LYS A 137 -18.57 -12.94 8.35
N HIS A 138 -19.86 -13.13 8.13
CA HIS A 138 -20.40 -13.01 6.77
C HIS A 138 -20.36 -11.52 6.34
N ILE A 139 -19.51 -11.20 5.36
CA ILE A 139 -19.41 -9.85 4.77
C ILE A 139 -20.06 -9.91 3.39
N PRO A 140 -21.19 -9.21 3.19
CA PRO A 140 -21.86 -9.21 1.89
C PRO A 140 -20.96 -8.60 0.81
N MET A 141 -20.67 -9.35 -0.24
CA MET A 141 -19.92 -8.85 -1.41
C MET A 141 -20.89 -8.30 -2.46
N THR A 142 -21.63 -7.24 -2.12
CA THR A 142 -22.53 -6.58 -3.06
C THR A 142 -21.73 -5.74 -4.04
N HIS A 143 -21.77 -6.08 -5.32
CA HIS A 143 -21.07 -5.38 -6.38
C HIS A 143 -21.97 -4.31 -7.00
N PHE A 144 -21.50 -3.05 -6.93
CA PHE A 144 -22.15 -1.94 -7.62
C PHE A 144 -21.46 -1.69 -8.97
N PRO A 145 -22.21 -1.50 -10.05
CA PRO A 145 -21.63 -1.13 -11.33
C PRO A 145 -20.73 0.10 -11.20
N TYR A 146 -19.58 0.08 -11.89
CA TYR A 146 -18.60 1.16 -11.82
C TYR A 146 -19.21 2.54 -12.18
N TRP A 147 -20.05 2.59 -13.23
CA TRP A 147 -20.69 3.82 -13.65
C TRP A 147 -21.61 4.42 -12.57
N LEU A 148 -22.30 3.57 -11.80
CA LEU A 148 -23.16 4.02 -10.70
C LEU A 148 -22.32 4.57 -9.53
N GLY A 149 -21.20 3.90 -9.21
CA GLY A 149 -20.24 4.40 -8.24
C GLY A 149 -19.64 5.74 -8.64
N MET A 150 -19.32 5.93 -9.93
CA MET A 150 -18.84 7.20 -10.44
C MET A 150 -19.90 8.30 -10.41
N LEU A 151 -21.16 7.98 -10.77
CA LEU A 151 -22.27 8.94 -10.69
C LEU A 151 -22.47 9.43 -9.23
N GLY A 152 -22.47 8.51 -8.28
CA GLY A 152 -22.51 8.84 -6.86
C GLY A 152 -21.32 9.71 -6.44
N GLY A 153 -20.11 9.36 -6.89
CA GLY A 153 -18.89 10.14 -6.63
C GLY A 153 -18.99 11.58 -7.12
N TYR A 154 -19.48 11.80 -8.33
CA TYR A 154 -19.72 13.16 -8.88
C TYR A 154 -20.81 13.91 -8.09
N GLY A 155 -21.89 13.22 -7.66
CA GLY A 155 -22.90 13.82 -6.80
C GLY A 155 -22.31 14.33 -5.48
N PHE A 156 -21.42 13.54 -4.86
CA PHE A 156 -20.69 13.97 -3.65
C PHE A 156 -19.70 15.11 -3.92
N ASP A 157 -19.06 15.16 -5.09
CA ASP A 157 -18.17 16.26 -5.47
C ASP A 157 -18.96 17.59 -5.59
N ILE A 158 -20.14 17.56 -6.21
CA ILE A 158 -21.05 18.73 -6.28
C ILE A 158 -21.50 19.15 -4.88
N LEU A 159 -21.92 18.20 -4.05
CA LEU A 159 -22.33 18.47 -2.69
C LEU A 159 -21.19 19.09 -1.86
N ALA A 160 -19.96 18.57 -2.00
CA ALA A 160 -18.78 19.11 -1.35
C ALA A 160 -18.48 20.54 -1.79
N PHE A 161 -18.65 20.83 -3.09
CA PHE A 161 -18.48 22.17 -3.64
C PHE A 161 -19.51 23.16 -3.09
N VAL A 162 -20.79 22.78 -3.08
CA VAL A 162 -21.89 23.63 -2.57
C VAL A 162 -21.77 23.86 -1.06
N THR A 163 -21.50 22.79 -0.28
CA THR A 163 -21.44 22.88 1.20
C THR A 163 -20.08 23.34 1.71
N ARG A 164 -19.05 23.43 0.84
CA ARG A 164 -17.65 23.71 1.22
C ARG A 164 -17.09 22.76 2.26
N LYS A 165 -17.68 21.58 2.41
CA LYS A 165 -17.24 20.54 3.36
C LYS A 165 -16.41 19.46 2.65
N LYS A 166 -15.36 18.98 3.31
CA LYS A 166 -14.59 17.82 2.85
C LYS A 166 -15.40 16.55 3.11
N LEU A 167 -15.92 15.92 2.05
CA LEU A 167 -16.67 14.67 2.17
C LEU A 167 -15.74 13.46 2.02
N THR A 168 -16.14 12.34 2.64
CA THR A 168 -15.36 11.09 2.66
C THR A 168 -15.42 10.35 1.32
N VAL A 169 -16.43 10.60 0.49
CA VAL A 169 -16.64 10.01 -0.83
C VAL A 169 -16.41 11.07 -1.89
N SER A 170 -15.77 10.72 -2.99
CA SER A 170 -15.56 11.60 -4.16
C SER A 170 -15.31 10.74 -5.40
N SER A 171 -15.52 11.29 -6.59
CA SER A 171 -15.24 10.59 -7.85
C SER A 171 -13.80 10.13 -7.95
N VAL A 172 -12.85 10.95 -7.49
CA VAL A 172 -11.42 10.63 -7.45
C VAL A 172 -11.13 9.44 -6.53
N ARG A 173 -11.79 9.36 -5.37
CA ARG A 173 -11.63 8.22 -4.45
C ARG A 173 -12.21 6.94 -5.02
N VAL A 174 -13.39 7.00 -5.67
CA VAL A 174 -13.98 5.85 -6.39
C VAL A 174 -13.03 5.37 -7.48
N LYS A 175 -12.50 6.27 -8.31
CA LYS A 175 -11.54 5.94 -9.36
C LYS A 175 -10.27 5.28 -8.80
N LYS A 176 -9.68 5.86 -7.75
CA LYS A 176 -8.48 5.29 -7.08
C LYS A 176 -8.78 3.93 -6.46
N PHE A 177 -9.95 3.75 -5.86
CA PHE A 177 -10.37 2.48 -5.26
C PHE A 177 -10.45 1.37 -6.32
N CYS A 178 -11.06 1.63 -7.47
CA CYS A 178 -11.22 0.67 -8.55
C CYS A 178 -9.96 0.45 -9.40
N ALA A 179 -8.95 1.32 -9.30
CA ALA A 179 -7.71 1.17 -10.06
C ALA A 179 -6.88 0.00 -9.53
N THR A 180 -6.25 -0.75 -10.43
CA THR A 180 -5.16 -1.67 -10.08
C THR A 180 -3.89 -0.87 -9.81
N THR A 181 -3.22 -1.20 -8.70
CA THR A 181 -1.91 -0.66 -8.33
C THR A 181 -0.99 -1.82 -8.03
N GLU A 182 -0.21 -2.22 -9.02
CA GLU A 182 0.76 -3.31 -8.94
C GLU A 182 2.16 -2.76 -9.22
N PHE A 183 3.15 -3.35 -8.55
CA PHE A 183 4.55 -3.03 -8.71
C PHE A 183 5.35 -4.32 -8.86
N ASP A 184 6.42 -4.27 -9.65
CA ASP A 184 7.35 -5.38 -9.77
C ASP A 184 8.22 -5.49 -8.52
N ALA A 185 8.37 -6.70 -8.01
CA ALA A 185 9.20 -7.03 -6.85
C ALA A 185 10.30 -8.04 -7.20
N SER A 186 10.51 -8.31 -8.49
CA SER A 186 11.42 -9.37 -8.97
C SER A 186 12.83 -9.17 -8.45
N LYS A 187 13.31 -7.93 -8.36
CA LYS A 187 14.65 -7.62 -7.85
C LYS A 187 14.79 -7.95 -6.36
N ALA A 188 13.79 -7.61 -5.54
CA ALA A 188 13.79 -7.97 -4.12
C ALA A 188 13.73 -9.49 -3.92
N LEU A 189 12.88 -10.18 -4.69
CA LEU A 189 12.77 -11.65 -4.67
C LEU A 189 14.08 -12.34 -5.10
N ALA A 190 14.76 -11.79 -6.11
CA ALA A 190 16.03 -12.32 -6.62
C ALA A 190 17.19 -12.22 -5.60
N THR A 191 17.05 -11.46 -4.50
CA THR A 191 18.04 -11.42 -3.43
C THR A 191 18.13 -12.72 -2.63
N GLY A 192 17.16 -13.63 -2.78
CA GLY A 192 17.03 -14.84 -1.96
C GLY A 192 16.34 -14.60 -0.60
N PHE A 193 15.91 -13.37 -0.32
CA PHE A 193 15.12 -13.08 0.88
C PHE A 193 13.81 -13.87 0.90
N LYS A 194 13.52 -14.45 2.05
CA LYS A 194 12.24 -15.12 2.32
C LYS A 194 11.49 -14.34 3.38
N ALA A 195 10.34 -13.77 3.01
CA ALA A 195 9.50 -13.06 3.95
C ALA A 195 9.03 -14.00 5.08
N PRO A 196 9.11 -13.57 6.36
CA PRO A 196 8.65 -14.36 7.50
C PRO A 196 7.15 -14.66 7.47
N TYR A 197 6.38 -13.81 6.83
CA TYR A 197 4.92 -13.93 6.76
C TYR A 197 4.44 -13.80 5.32
N THR A 198 3.42 -14.56 4.96
CA THR A 198 2.62 -14.31 3.75
C THR A 198 1.80 -13.03 3.91
N LEU A 199 1.34 -12.45 2.80
CA LEU A 199 0.42 -11.31 2.84
C LEU A 199 -0.83 -11.61 3.67
N GLY A 200 -1.40 -12.83 3.52
CA GLY A 200 -2.56 -13.27 4.30
C GLY A 200 -2.30 -13.35 5.80
N GLU A 201 -1.16 -13.90 6.22
CA GLU A 201 -0.78 -13.95 7.64
C GLU A 201 -0.57 -12.55 8.23
N GLY A 202 0.09 -11.63 7.49
CA GLY A 202 0.22 -10.23 7.91
C GLY A 202 -1.13 -9.53 8.08
N LEU A 203 -2.06 -9.78 7.16
CA LEU A 203 -3.43 -9.26 7.26
C LEU A 203 -4.18 -9.87 8.45
N ALA A 204 -4.09 -11.18 8.67
CA ALA A 204 -4.73 -11.85 9.81
C ALA A 204 -4.23 -11.26 11.14
N ARG A 205 -2.92 -11.13 11.34
CA ARG A 205 -2.32 -10.51 12.54
C ARG A 205 -2.82 -9.09 12.76
N THR A 206 -2.89 -8.29 11.68
CA THR A 206 -3.40 -6.92 11.76
C THR A 206 -4.88 -6.89 12.14
N LEU A 207 -5.69 -7.78 11.56
CA LEU A 207 -7.13 -7.87 11.85
C LEU A 207 -7.39 -8.30 13.29
N GLU A 208 -6.68 -9.33 13.76
CA GLU A 208 -6.77 -9.81 15.14
C GLU A 208 -6.43 -8.71 16.13
N PHE A 209 -5.31 -8.01 15.89
CA PHE A 209 -4.85 -6.94 16.79
C PHE A 209 -5.80 -5.74 16.82
N GLU A 210 -6.30 -5.28 15.65
CA GLU A 210 -7.05 -4.02 15.55
C GLU A 210 -8.56 -4.20 15.73
N PHE A 211 -9.14 -5.39 15.43
CA PHE A 211 -10.60 -5.56 15.35
C PHE A 211 -11.14 -6.71 16.21
N VAL A 212 -10.32 -7.68 16.61
CA VAL A 212 -10.74 -8.78 17.49
C VAL A 212 -10.34 -8.47 18.94
N HIS A 213 -9.08 -8.08 19.14
CA HIS A 213 -8.50 -7.79 20.46
C HIS A 213 -7.91 -6.37 20.51
N PRO A 214 -8.74 -5.31 20.28
CA PRO A 214 -8.22 -3.96 20.22
C PRO A 214 -7.64 -3.53 21.57
N ARG A 215 -6.38 -3.12 21.57
CA ARG A 215 -5.71 -2.55 22.74
C ARG A 215 -5.92 -1.04 22.72
N THR A 216 -6.44 -0.49 23.81
CA THR A 216 -6.80 0.93 23.93
C THR A 216 -5.69 1.79 24.55
N ASP A 217 -4.70 1.16 25.18
CA ASP A 217 -3.64 1.75 25.98
C ASP A 217 -2.31 1.97 25.19
N GLU A 218 -2.29 1.61 23.92
CA GLU A 218 -1.07 1.66 23.12
C GLU A 218 -1.06 2.83 22.13
N VAL A 219 0.15 3.35 21.86
CA VAL A 219 0.38 4.39 20.86
C VAL A 219 0.04 3.86 19.47
N THR A 220 -0.82 4.59 18.75
CA THR A 220 -1.19 4.28 17.36
C THR A 220 -0.62 5.35 16.43
N PHE A 221 -0.16 4.90 15.25
CA PHE A 221 0.36 5.79 14.21
C PHE A 221 -0.73 6.03 13.16
N LYS A 222 -1.01 7.29 12.85
CA LYS A 222 -1.88 7.65 11.74
C LYS A 222 -1.00 8.06 10.58
N SER A 223 -0.94 7.23 9.54
CA SER A 223 -0.33 7.59 8.26
C SER A 223 -1.41 8.10 7.31
N GLU A 224 -1.17 9.25 6.68
CA GLU A 224 -2.07 9.84 5.68
C GLU A 224 -1.99 9.11 4.33
#